data_98ddd50b61053251dd02b02c7ad6ea5e
#
_entry.id   98ddd50b61053251dd02b02c7ad6ea5e
#
_cell.length_a   1.000
_cell.length_b   1.000
_cell.length_c   1.000
_cell.angle_alpha   90.00
_cell.angle_beta   90.00
_cell.angle_gamma   90.00
#
_symmetry.space_group_name_H-M   'P 1'
#
loop_
_entity.id
_entity.type
_entity.pdbx_description
1 polymer ?
#
loop_
_entity_poly.entity_id
_entity_poly.type
_entity_poly.pdbx_seq_one_letter_code
_entity_poly.pdbx_strand_id
1 'polypeptide(L)'
;MNTKNITTRRKILKNSILGSAAFSYPNLLAANKSDSSKIIGDGEYQYEVEHNWVKLPDKYTWQTTHNVSVDSKGYLYVIHEGLSSIKDHPSIFVFDQKGEFVRAFGKRFQGGGHGI
;
A
#
# COMPACT_ATOMS: atom_id res chain seq x y z
N MET A 1 -15.24 -20.81 24.14
CA MET A 1 -15.23 -20.16 22.81
C MET A 1 -14.38 -18.91 22.86
N ASN A 2 -13.21 -18.94 22.28
CA ASN A 2 -12.21 -17.87 22.39
C ASN A 2 -12.25 -17.05 21.08
N THR A 3 -12.99 -15.96 21.10
CA THR A 3 -13.01 -14.98 20.00
C THR A 3 -11.71 -14.21 20.03
N LYS A 4 -10.75 -14.60 19.19
CA LYS A 4 -9.55 -13.80 18.93
C LYS A 4 -9.96 -12.55 18.15
N ASN A 5 -9.89 -11.41 18.81
CA ASN A 5 -10.02 -10.09 18.20
C ASN A 5 -8.99 -9.93 17.06
N ILE A 6 -9.50 -9.86 15.86
CA ILE A 6 -8.72 -9.42 14.69
C ILE A 6 -8.54 -7.92 14.88
N THR A 7 -7.39 -7.54 15.37
CA THR A 7 -7.02 -6.12 15.47
C THR A 7 -6.70 -5.61 14.07
N THR A 8 -7.71 -5.05 13.42
CA THR A 8 -7.51 -4.19 12.25
C THR A 8 -6.54 -3.09 12.66
N ARG A 9 -5.44 -2.89 11.93
CA ARG A 9 -4.42 -1.88 12.21
C ARG A 9 -4.96 -0.44 12.03
N ARG A 10 -5.95 -0.08 12.84
CA ARG A 10 -6.40 1.28 13.05
C ARG A 10 -5.81 1.77 14.37
N LYS A 11 -4.57 2.23 14.36
CA LYS A 11 -4.03 2.98 15.49
C LYS A 11 -4.61 4.39 15.44
N ILE A 12 -5.64 4.63 16.23
CA ILE A 12 -6.15 5.98 16.49
C ILE A 12 -5.22 6.60 17.54
N LEU A 13 -4.40 7.54 17.12
CA LEU A 13 -3.64 8.39 18.03
C LEU A 13 -4.55 9.53 18.51
N LYS A 14 -5.05 9.41 19.73
CA LYS A 14 -5.68 10.53 20.46
C LYS A 14 -4.57 11.33 21.11
N ASN A 15 -4.15 12.44 20.52
CA ASN A 15 -3.34 13.45 21.19
C ASN A 15 -4.05 14.78 21.10
N SER A 16 -4.64 15.19 22.21
CA SER A 16 -5.09 16.55 22.47
C SER A 16 -3.88 17.38 22.84
N ILE A 17 -3.49 18.35 22.03
CA ILE A 17 -2.53 19.39 22.40
C ILE A 17 -3.22 20.73 22.29
N LEU A 18 -3.41 21.35 23.45
CA LEU A 18 -3.78 22.75 23.62
C LEU A 18 -2.53 23.64 23.44
N GLY A 19 -2.66 24.65 22.57
CA GLY A 19 -2.10 25.97 22.78
C GLY A 19 -0.68 26.23 22.32
N SER A 20 -0.53 27.05 21.32
CA SER A 20 0.17 28.34 21.30
C SER A 20 0.53 28.70 19.85
N ALA A 21 0.01 29.83 19.40
CA ALA A 21 0.34 30.45 18.12
C ALA A 21 1.78 30.96 18.14
N ALA A 22 2.60 30.44 17.26
CA ALA A 22 3.84 31.08 16.82
C ALA A 22 3.89 30.99 15.30
N PHE A 23 3.74 32.14 14.65
CA PHE A 23 3.97 32.28 13.22
C PHE A 23 5.44 32.06 12.92
N SER A 24 5.77 30.89 12.39
CA SER A 24 7.09 30.61 11.80
C SER A 24 6.88 30.31 10.33
N TYR A 25 7.50 31.07 9.46
CA TYR A 25 7.54 30.87 8.02
C TYR A 25 8.05 29.47 7.73
N PRO A 26 7.39 28.65 6.88
CA PRO A 26 7.91 27.36 6.52
C PRO A 26 9.12 27.54 5.62
N ASN A 27 10.30 27.24 6.12
CA ASN A 27 11.44 26.94 5.27
C ASN A 27 11.06 25.77 4.39
N LEU A 28 10.92 26.00 3.08
CA LEU A 28 10.83 24.96 2.07
C LEU A 28 12.18 24.25 1.98
N LEU A 29 12.48 23.42 2.95
CA LEU A 29 13.48 22.38 2.77
C LEU A 29 12.86 21.32 1.86
N ALA A 30 13.47 21.10 0.69
CA ALA A 30 13.16 20.00 -0.17
C ALA A 30 13.36 18.71 0.63
N ALA A 31 12.29 18.21 1.24
CA ALA A 31 12.30 16.92 1.92
C ALA A 31 12.49 15.84 0.87
N ASN A 32 13.58 15.12 0.94
CA ASN A 32 13.72 13.86 0.26
C ASN A 32 12.49 13.00 0.59
N LYS A 33 11.73 12.60 -0.44
CA LYS A 33 10.46 11.88 -0.34
C LYS A 33 10.58 10.44 0.20
N SER A 34 11.66 10.09 0.87
CA SER A 34 11.98 8.68 1.06
C SER A 34 11.56 8.06 2.39
N ASP A 35 11.31 8.76 3.49
CA ASP A 35 11.11 8.01 4.75
C ASP A 35 10.26 8.67 5.86
N SER A 36 9.48 9.68 5.58
CA SER A 36 8.55 10.17 6.60
C SER A 36 7.18 9.52 6.43
N SER A 37 6.73 8.77 7.43
CA SER A 37 5.34 8.34 7.52
C SER A 37 4.45 9.59 7.41
N LYS A 38 3.70 9.69 6.32
CA LYS A 38 2.80 10.80 6.07
C LYS A 38 1.43 10.43 6.59
N ILE A 39 0.92 11.20 7.53
CA ILE A 39 -0.46 11.09 7.97
C ILE A 39 -1.34 11.84 6.97
N ILE A 40 -2.36 11.17 6.45
CA ILE A 40 -3.39 11.74 5.57
C ILE A 40 -4.77 11.59 6.22
N GLY A 41 -5.68 12.49 5.89
CA GLY A 41 -7.03 12.49 6.44
C GLY A 41 -7.23 13.55 7.53
N ASP A 42 -8.44 13.60 8.08
CA ASP A 42 -8.86 14.59 9.08
C ASP A 42 -9.75 13.97 10.15
N GLY A 43 -9.77 14.56 11.35
CA GLY A 43 -10.58 14.14 12.48
C GLY A 43 -10.35 12.69 12.90
N GLU A 44 -11.40 11.87 12.87
CA GLU A 44 -11.34 10.45 13.22
C GLU A 44 -10.85 9.55 12.07
N TYR A 45 -10.70 10.11 10.86
CA TYR A 45 -10.33 9.38 9.65
C TYR A 45 -8.90 9.73 9.23
N GLN A 46 -7.95 9.46 10.11
CA GLN A 46 -6.52 9.65 9.84
C GLN A 46 -5.85 8.31 9.53
N TYR A 47 -4.98 8.31 8.52
CA TYR A 47 -4.25 7.14 8.05
C TYR A 47 -2.77 7.45 7.94
N GLU A 48 -1.95 6.54 8.39
CA GLU A 48 -0.52 6.57 8.16
C GLU A 48 -0.20 5.91 6.82
N VAL A 49 0.57 6.60 5.97
CA VAL A 49 1.02 6.07 4.67
C VAL A 49 2.35 5.38 4.86
N GLU A 50 2.38 4.08 4.66
CA GLU A 50 3.59 3.28 4.64
C GLU A 50 4.05 3.08 3.19
N HIS A 51 5.17 3.70 2.82
CA HIS A 51 5.75 3.56 1.49
C HIS A 51 6.56 2.26 1.37
N ASN A 52 6.59 1.69 0.15
CA ASN A 52 7.35 0.47 -0.15
C ASN A 52 7.02 -0.73 0.76
N TRP A 53 5.76 -0.78 1.25
CA TRP A 53 5.30 -1.82 2.14
C TRP A 53 5.35 -3.21 1.50
N VAL A 54 4.98 -3.33 0.22
CA VAL A 54 5.07 -4.61 -0.50
C VAL A 54 6.47 -4.84 -1.04
N LYS A 55 6.95 -6.08 -0.92
CA LYS A 55 8.27 -6.51 -1.40
C LYS A 55 8.11 -7.42 -2.60
N LEU A 56 8.40 -6.89 -3.77
CA LEU A 56 8.35 -7.64 -5.02
C LEU A 56 9.71 -8.31 -5.25
N PRO A 57 9.75 -9.63 -5.57
CA PRO A 57 10.99 -10.29 -5.94
C PRO A 57 11.61 -9.72 -7.21
N ASP A 58 12.94 -9.66 -7.30
CA ASP A 58 13.71 -9.05 -8.40
C ASP A 58 13.41 -9.63 -9.79
N LYS A 59 12.90 -10.86 -9.84
CA LYS A 59 12.47 -11.50 -11.10
C LYS A 59 11.22 -10.88 -11.73
N TYR A 60 10.51 -10.02 -11.00
CA TYR A 60 9.31 -9.34 -11.48
C TYR A 60 9.52 -7.84 -11.50
N THR A 61 8.77 -7.16 -12.37
CA THR A 61 8.82 -5.71 -12.52
C THR A 61 7.42 -5.14 -12.41
N TRP A 62 7.27 -4.05 -11.66
CA TRP A 62 6.04 -3.28 -11.64
C TRP A 62 5.79 -2.60 -12.99
N GLN A 63 4.55 -2.66 -13.42
CA GLN A 63 4.00 -1.83 -14.48
C GLN A 63 2.87 -0.97 -13.90
N THR A 64 2.15 -0.26 -14.74
CA THR A 64 1.01 0.56 -14.28
C THR A 64 0.05 -0.31 -13.46
N THR A 65 -0.14 0.05 -12.19
CA THR A 65 -1.08 -0.61 -11.29
C THR A 65 -2.48 -0.06 -11.54
N HIS A 66 -3.44 -0.93 -11.76
CA HIS A 66 -4.81 -0.55 -12.07
C HIS A 66 -5.75 -0.70 -10.89
N ASN A 67 -5.60 -1.75 -10.08
CA ASN A 67 -6.49 -2.01 -8.97
C ASN A 67 -5.85 -2.87 -7.90
N VAL A 68 -6.45 -2.84 -6.71
CA VAL A 68 -6.09 -3.68 -5.57
C VAL A 68 -7.34 -4.25 -4.91
N SER A 69 -7.22 -5.45 -4.35
CA SER A 69 -8.29 -6.09 -3.58
C SER A 69 -7.68 -6.87 -2.42
N VAL A 70 -8.43 -7.01 -1.34
CA VAL A 70 -8.02 -7.79 -0.17
C VAL A 70 -9.05 -8.87 0.09
N ASP A 71 -8.60 -10.12 0.21
CA ASP A 71 -9.49 -11.24 0.53
C ASP A 71 -9.81 -11.34 2.03
N SER A 72 -10.72 -12.25 2.38
CA SER A 72 -11.13 -12.48 3.78
C SER A 72 -10.01 -12.98 4.69
N LYS A 73 -8.91 -13.46 4.13
CA LYS A 73 -7.72 -13.91 4.86
C LYS A 73 -6.67 -12.81 5.00
N GLY A 74 -6.92 -11.64 4.40
CA GLY A 74 -6.04 -10.48 4.44
C GLY A 74 -4.89 -10.51 3.43
N TYR A 75 -4.97 -11.35 2.39
CA TYR A 75 -4.04 -11.29 1.27
C TYR A 75 -4.40 -10.12 0.36
N LEU A 76 -3.39 -9.32 -0.01
CA LEU A 76 -3.50 -8.23 -0.95
C LEU A 76 -3.23 -8.73 -2.37
N TYR A 77 -4.19 -8.54 -3.25
CA TYR A 77 -4.07 -8.77 -4.70
C TYR A 77 -3.85 -7.45 -5.39
N VAL A 78 -2.78 -7.35 -6.16
CA VAL A 78 -2.46 -6.16 -6.94
C VAL A 78 -2.51 -6.53 -8.41
N ILE A 79 -3.41 -5.91 -9.17
CA ILE A 79 -3.47 -6.08 -10.61
C ILE A 79 -2.72 -4.94 -11.29
N HIS A 80 -1.88 -5.28 -12.25
CA HIS A 80 -1.14 -4.33 -13.06
C HIS A 80 -1.19 -4.74 -14.53
N GLU A 81 -0.73 -3.85 -15.40
CA GLU A 81 -0.81 -4.01 -16.84
C GLU A 81 -0.06 -5.26 -17.36
N GLY A 82 0.91 -5.74 -16.60
CA GLY A 82 1.88 -6.73 -17.10
C GLY A 82 2.99 -6.05 -17.89
N LEU A 83 3.93 -6.83 -18.41
CA LEU A 83 5.08 -6.31 -19.12
C LEU A 83 5.13 -6.90 -20.53
N SER A 84 4.69 -6.12 -21.51
CA SER A 84 4.58 -6.58 -22.91
C SER A 84 5.89 -7.04 -23.54
N SER A 85 7.02 -6.53 -23.05
CA SER A 85 8.37 -6.95 -23.51
C SER A 85 8.80 -8.31 -22.95
N ILE A 86 8.14 -8.84 -21.94
CA ILE A 86 8.40 -10.14 -21.35
C ILE A 86 7.20 -11.03 -21.57
N LYS A 87 7.36 -12.03 -22.42
CA LYS A 87 6.30 -13.02 -22.66
C LYS A 87 5.92 -13.70 -21.34
N ASP A 88 4.61 -13.89 -21.15
CA ASP A 88 4.06 -14.57 -19.99
C ASP A 88 4.35 -13.90 -18.63
N HIS A 89 4.64 -12.61 -18.60
CA HIS A 89 4.74 -11.87 -17.34
C HIS A 89 3.38 -11.86 -16.62
N PRO A 90 3.31 -12.26 -15.34
CA PRO A 90 2.05 -12.28 -14.61
C PRO A 90 1.51 -10.87 -14.41
N SER A 91 0.19 -10.71 -14.45
CA SER A 91 -0.50 -9.42 -14.25
C SER A 91 -1.09 -9.27 -12.85
N ILE A 92 -1.00 -10.30 -12.02
CA ILE A 92 -1.52 -10.25 -10.65
C ILE A 92 -0.44 -10.73 -9.69
N PHE A 93 -0.10 -9.88 -8.73
CA PHE A 93 0.77 -10.20 -7.61
C PHE A 93 -0.04 -10.33 -6.33
N VAL A 94 0.33 -11.27 -5.47
CA VAL A 94 -0.32 -11.51 -4.18
C VAL A 94 0.70 -11.36 -3.07
N PHE A 95 0.34 -10.58 -2.05
CA PHE A 95 1.15 -10.33 -0.87
C PHE A 95 0.38 -10.72 0.39
N ASP A 96 1.10 -11.08 1.43
CA ASP A 96 0.51 -11.36 2.73
C ASP A 96 0.26 -10.07 3.53
N GLN A 97 -0.23 -10.22 4.76
CA GLN A 97 -0.51 -9.11 5.67
C GLN A 97 0.74 -8.33 6.12
N LYS A 98 1.94 -8.82 5.82
CA LYS A 98 3.22 -8.16 6.12
C LYS A 98 3.85 -7.51 4.89
N GLY A 99 3.17 -7.60 3.71
CA GLY A 99 3.68 -7.13 2.45
C GLY A 99 4.69 -8.07 1.80
N GLU A 100 4.85 -9.29 2.32
CA GLU A 100 5.74 -10.29 1.70
C GLU A 100 5.07 -10.94 0.49
N PHE A 101 5.84 -11.15 -0.56
CA PHE A 101 5.35 -11.78 -1.79
C PHE A 101 4.96 -13.24 -1.55
N VAL A 102 3.77 -13.63 -2.00
CA VAL A 102 3.22 -14.99 -1.88
C VAL A 102 3.25 -15.72 -3.21
N ARG A 103 2.67 -15.12 -4.25
CA ARG A 103 2.56 -15.72 -5.59
C ARG A 103 2.24 -14.69 -6.65
N ALA A 104 2.42 -15.10 -7.91
CA ALA A 104 1.98 -14.33 -9.06
C ALA A 104 1.26 -15.23 -10.06
N PHE A 105 0.29 -14.69 -10.78
CA PHE A 105 -0.48 -15.40 -11.79
C PHE A 105 -1.11 -14.42 -12.80
N GLY A 106 -1.92 -14.95 -13.72
CA GLY A 106 -2.68 -14.12 -14.66
C GLY A 106 -1.91 -13.71 -15.91
N LYS A 107 -0.94 -14.50 -16.36
CA LYS A 107 -0.17 -14.26 -17.62
C LYS A 107 -1.06 -13.93 -18.82
N ARG A 108 -2.24 -14.56 -18.91
CA ARG A 108 -3.21 -14.35 -20.00
C ARG A 108 -3.90 -12.98 -19.97
N PHE A 109 -3.79 -12.25 -18.86
CA PHE A 109 -4.41 -10.93 -18.67
C PHE A 109 -3.44 -9.78 -18.95
N GLN A 110 -2.24 -10.10 -19.43
CA GLN A 110 -1.24 -9.11 -19.78
C GLN A 110 -1.80 -8.12 -20.80
N GLY A 111 -1.68 -6.82 -20.49
CA GLY A 111 -2.23 -5.73 -21.31
C GLY A 111 -3.72 -5.45 -21.11
N GLY A 112 -4.44 -6.19 -20.26
CA GLY A 112 -5.90 -6.06 -20.14
C GLY A 112 -6.46 -6.06 -18.71
N GLY A 113 -5.63 -6.05 -17.69
CA GLY A 113 -6.08 -6.17 -16.30
C GLY A 113 -6.53 -4.85 -15.70
N HIS A 114 -7.81 -4.48 -15.81
CA HIS A 114 -8.35 -3.22 -15.28
C HIS A 114 -9.15 -3.35 -13.97
N GLY A 115 -9.45 -4.54 -13.47
CA GLY A 115 -10.20 -4.71 -12.23
C GLY A 115 -10.19 -6.14 -11.70
N ILE A 116 -10.36 -6.25 -10.37
CA ILE A 116 -10.56 -7.50 -9.63
C ILE A 116 -11.54 -7.26 -8.50
#